data_dfa5c3b49df8a4636a3e66694d38b2cc
#
_entry.id   dfa5c3b49df8a4636a3e66694d38b2cc
#
_cell.length_a   1.000
_cell.length_b   1.000
_cell.length_c   1.000
_cell.angle_alpha   90.00
_cell.angle_beta   90.00
_cell.angle_gamma   90.00
#
_symmetry.space_group_name_H-M   'P 1'
#
loop_
_entity.id
_entity.type
_entity.pdbx_description
1 polymer ?
#
loop_
_entity_poly.entity_id
_entity_poly.type
_entity_poly.pdbx_seq_one_letter_code
_entity_poly.pdbx_strand_id
1 'polypeptide(L)'
;LSDNTALVMTSPRSPFSVAVVPHPHPGPDQVVVRARAVAVNPFDRLIQTAGDIMTPFLRYPAVVGIDVAGEVTAIGADVTRFQLGDRVVGFAAGTDKTRNQAGEGAFQTFVVLLEHMTSPIPPSLSFEDAAVLPLGLATAASALFQSDYLALHAPSARAEARGQTLLVWGGSTSVGTNAVQLAVAAGYDVIATASPHNFALMRTLGATAVFDYRDPGVVHDVVSALRGRTAAGAIAIGPGSASPCIDILGASQGNRFVAMATPAASFDQVRAGRGHRRSLVPAIVRMAAGSVSLALRARRNKVVAKMIWGSTLVSNAVGPMIFQDFLPSALAQGRYAAAPRAEIVGTGLAAIPTALERQRRGVSATKLVVRV
;
A
#
# COMPACT_ATOMS: atom_id res chain seq x y z
N LEU A 1 33.57 2.29 3.62
CA LEU A 1 32.12 2.42 3.49
C LEU A 1 31.85 2.90 2.08
N SER A 2 31.01 2.21 1.32
CA SER A 2 30.55 2.68 0.02
C SER A 2 29.67 3.92 0.21
N ASP A 3 29.77 4.90 -0.71
CA ASP A 3 28.96 6.10 -0.67
C ASP A 3 27.45 5.75 -0.72
N ASN A 4 26.64 6.47 0.05
CA ASN A 4 25.20 6.37 -0.08
C ASN A 4 24.75 7.30 -1.21
N THR A 5 24.00 6.75 -2.16
CA THR A 5 23.42 7.48 -3.28
C THR A 5 21.90 7.47 -3.15
N ALA A 6 21.26 8.59 -3.37
CA ALA A 6 19.80 8.72 -3.25
C ALA A 6 19.19 9.47 -4.44
N LEU A 7 17.92 9.19 -4.69
CA LEU A 7 17.07 9.96 -5.59
C LEU A 7 16.38 11.06 -4.77
N VAL A 8 16.84 12.29 -4.93
CA VAL A 8 16.54 13.43 -4.05
C VAL A 8 15.60 14.42 -4.71
N MET A 9 14.65 14.94 -3.94
CA MET A 9 13.90 16.16 -4.21
C MET A 9 14.47 17.29 -3.38
N THR A 10 14.98 18.35 -4.03
CA THR A 10 15.64 19.49 -3.34
C THR A 10 14.66 20.51 -2.79
N SER A 11 13.45 20.54 -3.30
CA SER A 11 12.35 21.43 -2.89
C SER A 11 11.00 20.84 -3.31
N PRO A 12 9.86 21.35 -2.79
CA PRO A 12 8.54 20.94 -3.25
C PRO A 12 8.42 21.00 -4.77
N ARG A 13 7.95 19.91 -5.37
CA ARG A 13 7.71 19.76 -6.82
C ARG A 13 8.96 19.83 -7.71
N SER A 14 10.17 19.81 -7.12
CA SER A 14 11.39 19.72 -7.92
C SER A 14 11.47 18.38 -8.66
N PRO A 15 12.15 18.32 -9.80
CA PRO A 15 12.51 17.04 -10.42
C PRO A 15 13.34 16.20 -9.46
N PHE A 16 13.25 14.90 -9.59
CA PHE A 16 14.16 13.99 -8.94
C PHE A 16 15.56 14.08 -9.55
N SER A 17 16.58 14.07 -8.70
CA SER A 17 17.98 14.01 -9.11
C SER A 17 18.74 12.99 -8.26
N VAL A 18 19.65 12.25 -8.90
CA VAL A 18 20.54 11.33 -8.20
C VAL A 18 21.67 12.13 -7.58
N ALA A 19 21.92 11.95 -6.29
CA ALA A 19 22.97 12.64 -5.54
C ALA A 19 23.61 11.72 -4.51
N VAL A 20 24.86 11.98 -4.18
CA VAL A 20 25.54 11.39 -3.01
C VAL A 20 25.00 12.08 -1.77
N VAL A 21 24.61 11.28 -0.77
CA VAL A 21 24.05 11.74 0.51
C VAL A 21 24.82 11.06 1.65
N PRO A 22 24.76 11.60 2.88
CA PRO A 22 25.40 10.95 4.01
C PRO A 22 24.95 9.51 4.19
N HIS A 23 25.90 8.62 4.54
CA HIS A 23 25.58 7.26 4.91
C HIS A 23 24.73 7.27 6.19
N PRO A 24 23.54 6.65 6.20
CA PRO A 24 22.67 6.72 7.36
C PRO A 24 23.17 5.79 8.48
N HIS A 25 22.90 6.17 9.73
CA HIS A 25 23.13 5.37 10.91
C HIS A 25 21.80 4.95 11.54
N PRO A 26 21.70 3.72 12.07
CA PRO A 26 20.45 3.29 12.71
C PRO A 26 20.29 3.95 14.09
N GLY A 27 19.06 4.33 14.42
CA GLY A 27 18.67 4.58 15.80
C GLY A 27 18.57 3.27 16.60
N PRO A 28 18.27 3.35 17.91
CA PRO A 28 18.28 2.17 18.79
C PRO A 28 17.40 1.02 18.29
N ASP A 29 16.21 1.29 17.79
CA ASP A 29 15.18 0.35 17.30
C ASP A 29 15.15 0.23 15.77
N GLN A 30 16.27 0.51 15.11
CA GLN A 30 16.34 0.60 13.64
C GLN A 30 17.42 -0.31 13.06
N VAL A 31 17.24 -0.65 11.79
CA VAL A 31 18.25 -1.33 10.97
C VAL A 31 18.62 -0.49 9.76
N VAL A 32 19.85 -0.57 9.28
CA VAL A 32 20.24 -0.06 7.96
C VAL A 32 20.23 -1.22 6.99
N VAL A 33 19.53 -1.04 5.89
CA VAL A 33 19.40 -2.04 4.83
C VAL A 33 20.07 -1.51 3.57
N ARG A 34 20.99 -2.28 3.00
CA ARG A 34 21.47 -2.08 1.63
C ARG A 34 20.36 -2.51 0.68
N ALA A 35 19.73 -1.54 0.02
CA ALA A 35 18.67 -1.80 -0.95
C ALA A 35 19.18 -2.67 -2.11
N ARG A 36 18.41 -3.67 -2.49
CA ARG A 36 18.59 -4.51 -3.68
C ARG A 36 17.48 -4.29 -4.68
N ALA A 37 16.29 -4.01 -4.18
CA ALA A 37 15.11 -3.69 -4.98
C ALA A 37 14.22 -2.68 -4.26
N VAL A 38 13.66 -1.75 -5.00
CA VAL A 38 12.65 -0.81 -4.56
C VAL A 38 11.45 -0.87 -5.50
N ALA A 39 10.23 -0.68 -4.99
CA ALA A 39 9.06 -0.62 -5.84
C ALA A 39 8.40 0.77 -5.78
N VAL A 40 7.77 1.17 -6.89
CA VAL A 40 7.14 2.47 -6.99
C VAL A 40 5.63 2.41 -6.74
N ASN A 41 5.10 3.48 -6.16
CA ASN A 41 3.71 3.64 -5.81
C ASN A 41 3.12 4.93 -6.38
N PRO A 42 1.80 5.01 -6.57
CA PRO A 42 1.12 6.27 -6.89
C PRO A 42 1.43 7.39 -5.89
N PHE A 43 1.61 7.03 -4.62
CA PHE A 43 1.90 7.97 -3.54
C PHE A 43 3.27 8.66 -3.71
N ASP A 44 4.29 7.96 -4.17
CA ASP A 44 5.63 8.54 -4.41
C ASP A 44 5.57 9.68 -5.43
N ARG A 45 4.78 9.49 -6.50
CA ARG A 45 4.53 10.54 -7.49
C ARG A 45 3.65 11.66 -6.93
N LEU A 46 2.66 11.32 -6.12
CA LEU A 46 1.78 12.32 -5.49
C LEU A 46 2.58 13.28 -4.60
N ILE A 47 3.57 12.80 -3.87
CA ILE A 47 4.50 13.66 -3.11
C ILE A 47 5.20 14.65 -4.03
N GLN A 48 5.67 14.22 -5.21
CA GLN A 48 6.31 15.12 -6.17
C GLN A 48 5.34 16.15 -6.76
N THR A 49 4.08 15.79 -7.02
CA THR A 49 3.16 16.66 -7.76
C THR A 49 2.27 17.52 -6.86
N ALA A 50 1.95 17.06 -5.66
CA ALA A 50 1.04 17.70 -4.73
C ALA A 50 1.50 17.59 -3.26
N GLY A 51 2.78 17.29 -3.01
CA GLY A 51 3.30 17.08 -1.66
C GLY A 51 3.22 18.31 -0.78
N ASP A 52 3.31 19.50 -1.36
CA ASP A 52 3.10 20.76 -0.64
C ASP A 52 1.69 20.91 -0.03
N ILE A 53 0.72 20.12 -0.50
CA ILE A 53 -0.65 20.06 0.04
C ILE A 53 -0.87 18.79 0.86
N MET A 54 -0.43 17.63 0.34
CA MET A 54 -0.68 16.33 0.94
C MET A 54 0.28 16.02 2.09
N THR A 55 1.52 16.48 1.97
CA THR A 55 2.61 16.29 2.97
C THR A 55 3.33 17.61 3.26
N PRO A 56 2.59 18.66 3.72
CA PRO A 56 3.18 20.00 3.92
C PRO A 56 4.26 20.05 5.00
N PHE A 57 4.35 19.00 5.81
CA PHE A 57 5.37 18.83 6.84
C PHE A 57 6.70 18.30 6.31
N LEU A 58 6.76 17.82 5.07
CA LEU A 58 7.95 17.18 4.51
C LEU A 58 9.13 18.18 4.43
N ARG A 59 10.25 17.77 5.02
CA ARG A 59 11.49 18.55 5.00
C ARG A 59 12.28 18.25 3.73
N TYR A 60 12.93 19.27 3.19
CA TYR A 60 13.76 19.16 1.99
C TYR A 60 15.22 19.50 2.32
N PRO A 61 16.20 18.86 1.67
CA PRO A 61 16.06 17.86 0.62
C PRO A 61 15.43 16.56 1.13
N ALA A 62 14.51 15.96 0.36
CA ALA A 62 13.78 14.78 0.73
C ALA A 62 14.15 13.58 -0.15
N VAL A 63 14.23 12.40 0.43
CA VAL A 63 14.25 11.12 -0.26
C VAL A 63 12.90 10.46 -0.03
N VAL A 64 12.22 10.13 -1.11
CA VAL A 64 10.91 9.48 -1.07
C VAL A 64 11.05 7.97 -1.31
N GLY A 65 9.90 7.29 -1.51
CA GLY A 65 9.85 5.84 -1.66
C GLY A 65 9.57 5.13 -0.34
N ILE A 66 8.78 4.06 -0.42
CA ILE A 66 8.30 3.34 0.76
C ILE A 66 8.69 1.88 0.70
N ASP A 67 8.68 1.28 -0.48
CA ASP A 67 8.87 -0.15 -0.68
C ASP A 67 10.34 -0.47 -0.93
N VAL A 68 10.95 -1.27 -0.05
CA VAL A 68 12.33 -1.71 -0.19
C VAL A 68 12.52 -3.14 0.27
N ALA A 69 13.37 -3.88 -0.43
CA ALA A 69 13.92 -5.15 -0.01
C ALA A 69 15.44 -5.16 -0.20
N GLY A 70 16.16 -5.79 0.71
CA GLY A 70 17.62 -5.79 0.70
C GLY A 70 18.23 -6.58 1.85
N GLU A 71 19.47 -6.26 2.17
CA GLU A 71 20.29 -6.93 3.19
C GLU A 71 20.63 -5.98 4.33
N VAL A 72 20.51 -6.46 5.56
CA VAL A 72 20.86 -5.69 6.77
C VAL A 72 22.37 -5.47 6.82
N THR A 73 22.80 -4.21 6.96
CA THR A 73 24.23 -3.81 7.02
C THR A 73 24.63 -3.15 8.32
N ALA A 74 23.66 -2.66 9.10
CA ALA A 74 23.88 -2.17 10.46
C ALA A 74 22.60 -2.34 11.28
N ILE A 75 22.75 -2.49 12.60
CA ILE A 75 21.66 -2.68 13.54
C ILE A 75 21.81 -1.71 14.71
N GLY A 76 20.71 -1.19 15.22
CA GLY A 76 20.64 -0.38 16.42
C GLY A 76 20.82 -1.22 17.71
N ALA A 77 21.08 -0.54 18.81
CA ALA A 77 21.42 -1.20 20.07
C ALA A 77 20.29 -2.05 20.68
N ASP A 78 19.03 -1.70 20.40
CA ASP A 78 17.85 -2.37 20.93
C ASP A 78 17.27 -3.40 19.96
N VAL A 79 17.86 -3.54 18.73
CA VAL A 79 17.41 -4.50 17.73
C VAL A 79 17.78 -5.92 18.15
N THR A 80 16.79 -6.80 18.21
CA THR A 80 16.95 -8.20 18.64
C THR A 80 16.57 -9.22 17.57
N ARG A 81 15.81 -8.82 16.55
CA ARG A 81 15.24 -9.73 15.55
C ARG A 81 16.11 -9.93 14.31
N PHE A 82 17.12 -9.11 14.14
CA PHE A 82 17.96 -9.11 12.94
C PHE A 82 19.43 -9.15 13.27
N GLN A 83 20.19 -9.71 12.31
CA GLN A 83 21.65 -9.71 12.30
C GLN A 83 22.17 -9.21 10.95
N LEU A 84 23.46 -8.90 10.88
CA LEU A 84 24.11 -8.46 9.64
C LEU A 84 24.01 -9.56 8.57
N GLY A 85 23.66 -9.16 7.36
CA GLY A 85 23.47 -10.06 6.23
C GLY A 85 22.06 -10.63 6.08
N ASP A 86 21.16 -10.42 7.04
CA ASP A 86 19.77 -10.87 6.93
C ASP A 86 19.09 -10.25 5.71
N ARG A 87 18.35 -11.08 4.98
CA ARG A 87 17.52 -10.67 3.85
C ARG A 87 16.17 -10.21 4.36
N VAL A 88 15.80 -8.97 4.02
CA VAL A 88 14.61 -8.34 4.57
C VAL A 88 13.80 -7.59 3.52
N VAL A 89 12.52 -7.41 3.84
CA VAL A 89 11.61 -6.46 3.19
C VAL A 89 11.05 -5.53 4.26
N GLY A 90 10.89 -4.24 3.95
CA GLY A 90 10.39 -3.31 4.94
C GLY A 90 9.68 -2.08 4.35
N PHE A 91 8.90 -1.45 5.22
CA PHE A 91 8.19 -0.20 4.98
C PHE A 91 9.09 0.96 5.39
N ALA A 92 9.60 1.71 4.41
CA ALA A 92 10.41 2.89 4.64
C ALA A 92 9.51 4.09 5.02
N ALA A 93 9.73 4.63 6.22
CA ALA A 93 8.82 5.58 6.85
C ALA A 93 9.23 7.07 6.67
N GLY A 94 10.21 7.36 5.82
CA GLY A 94 10.81 8.70 5.68
C GLY A 94 9.84 9.82 5.32
N THR A 95 8.72 9.50 4.70
CA THR A 95 7.66 10.45 4.33
C THR A 95 6.49 10.47 5.31
N ASP A 96 6.57 9.72 6.42
CA ASP A 96 5.58 9.80 7.49
C ASP A 96 5.78 11.06 8.34
N LYS A 97 4.67 11.64 8.81
CA LYS A 97 4.69 12.88 9.59
C LYS A 97 5.49 12.75 10.89
N THR A 98 5.46 11.59 11.52
CA THR A 98 6.14 11.33 12.80
C THR A 98 7.63 11.08 12.63
N ARG A 99 8.07 10.70 11.43
CA ARG A 99 9.46 10.40 11.09
C ARG A 99 10.12 11.56 10.33
N ASN A 100 9.70 11.82 9.11
CA ASN A 100 10.15 12.94 8.27
C ASN A 100 11.69 13.03 8.17
N GLN A 101 12.33 11.89 7.84
CA GLN A 101 13.76 11.71 7.78
C GLN A 101 14.18 11.21 6.40
N ALA A 102 15.12 11.91 5.73
CA ALA A 102 15.60 11.52 4.41
C ALA A 102 16.26 10.12 4.41
N GLY A 103 16.99 9.76 5.47
CA GLY A 103 17.61 8.43 5.60
C GLY A 103 16.61 7.26 5.67
N GLU A 104 15.34 7.54 5.94
CA GLU A 104 14.25 6.55 6.03
C GLU A 104 13.39 6.49 4.75
N GLY A 105 13.74 7.18 3.66
CA GLY A 105 13.10 7.03 2.35
C GLY A 105 13.72 5.88 1.55
N ALA A 106 12.92 5.11 0.81
CA ALA A 106 13.39 3.90 0.13
C ALA A 106 14.25 4.15 -1.11
N PHE A 107 14.16 5.33 -1.75
CA PHE A 107 14.85 5.56 -3.01
C PHE A 107 16.31 5.97 -2.81
N GLN A 108 17.10 5.12 -2.14
CA GLN A 108 18.52 5.27 -1.91
C GLN A 108 19.20 3.91 -1.73
N THR A 109 20.55 3.89 -1.77
CA THR A 109 21.33 2.66 -1.67
C THR A 109 21.31 2.06 -0.28
N PHE A 110 21.31 2.88 0.78
CA PHE A 110 21.22 2.46 2.17
C PHE A 110 20.03 3.15 2.85
N VAL A 111 19.12 2.35 3.39
CA VAL A 111 17.83 2.81 3.92
C VAL A 111 17.74 2.43 5.39
N VAL A 112 17.35 3.39 6.22
CA VAL A 112 17.00 3.10 7.62
C VAL A 112 15.56 2.61 7.68
N LEU A 113 15.35 1.47 8.32
CA LEU A 113 14.03 0.90 8.58
C LEU A 113 13.80 0.73 10.07
N LEU A 114 12.56 0.90 10.51
CA LEU A 114 12.12 0.52 11.84
C LEU A 114 12.08 -1.01 11.96
N GLU A 115 12.63 -1.57 13.04
CA GLU A 115 12.63 -3.01 13.27
C GLU A 115 11.23 -3.61 13.14
N HIS A 116 10.23 -2.99 13.76
CA HIS A 116 8.85 -3.46 13.78
C HIS A 116 8.08 -3.29 12.47
N MET A 117 8.62 -2.56 11.48
CA MET A 117 8.09 -2.41 10.12
C MET A 117 8.92 -3.18 9.09
N THR A 118 9.76 -4.10 9.56
CA THR A 118 10.67 -4.92 8.76
C THR A 118 10.41 -6.39 9.01
N SER A 119 10.43 -7.18 7.94
CA SER A 119 10.22 -8.63 7.96
C SER A 119 11.37 -9.35 7.27
N PRO A 120 11.90 -10.45 7.82
CA PRO A 120 12.79 -11.31 7.09
C PRO A 120 12.07 -11.98 5.92
N ILE A 121 12.80 -12.24 4.83
CA ILE A 121 12.30 -12.96 3.67
C ILE A 121 13.04 -14.29 3.48
N PRO A 122 12.33 -15.36 3.06
CA PRO A 122 12.97 -16.66 2.84
C PRO A 122 13.96 -16.61 1.67
N PRO A 123 14.99 -17.50 1.63
CA PRO A 123 15.94 -17.55 0.52
C PRO A 123 15.30 -17.77 -0.86
N SER A 124 14.15 -18.43 -0.90
CA SER A 124 13.39 -18.70 -2.14
C SER A 124 12.68 -17.46 -2.73
N LEU A 125 12.49 -16.39 -1.96
CA LEU A 125 11.87 -15.17 -2.43
C LEU A 125 12.92 -14.17 -2.90
N SER A 126 12.82 -13.69 -4.15
CA SER A 126 13.72 -12.66 -4.67
C SER A 126 13.48 -11.32 -3.97
N PHE A 127 14.47 -10.42 -3.98
CA PHE A 127 14.28 -9.06 -3.46
C PHE A 127 13.26 -8.29 -4.27
N GLU A 128 13.23 -8.50 -5.58
CA GLU A 128 12.28 -7.87 -6.50
C GLU A 128 10.85 -8.27 -6.18
N ASP A 129 10.60 -9.56 -5.95
CA ASP A 129 9.27 -10.03 -5.58
C ASP A 129 8.90 -9.58 -4.16
N ALA A 130 9.82 -9.57 -3.22
CA ALA A 130 9.55 -9.08 -1.87
C ALA A 130 9.19 -7.59 -1.85
N ALA A 131 9.88 -6.76 -2.65
CA ALA A 131 9.68 -5.32 -2.69
C ALA A 131 8.27 -4.89 -3.12
N VAL A 132 7.44 -5.79 -3.69
CA VAL A 132 6.05 -5.43 -4.08
C VAL A 132 5.11 -5.26 -2.89
N LEU A 133 5.51 -5.73 -1.70
CA LEU A 133 4.61 -5.90 -0.55
C LEU A 133 4.37 -4.63 0.27
N PRO A 134 5.38 -3.87 0.77
CA PRO A 134 5.27 -3.07 1.99
C PRO A 134 4.11 -2.09 2.04
N LEU A 135 3.98 -1.16 1.08
CA LEU A 135 2.90 -0.16 1.11
C LEU A 135 1.52 -0.78 0.87
N GLY A 136 1.43 -1.72 -0.06
CA GLY A 136 0.18 -2.43 -0.33
C GLY A 136 -0.30 -3.20 0.89
N LEU A 137 0.61 -3.92 1.53
CA LEU A 137 0.38 -4.67 2.77
C LEU A 137 -0.02 -3.75 3.92
N ALA A 138 0.75 -2.67 4.16
CA ALA A 138 0.45 -1.72 5.23
C ALA A 138 -0.91 -1.05 5.05
N THR A 139 -1.25 -0.66 3.82
CA THR A 139 -2.55 -0.05 3.51
C THR A 139 -3.70 -1.02 3.74
N ALA A 140 -3.55 -2.26 3.29
CA ALA A 140 -4.56 -3.31 3.50
C ALA A 140 -4.71 -3.63 5.00
N ALA A 141 -3.61 -3.79 5.73
CA ALA A 141 -3.63 -4.07 7.16
C ALA A 141 -4.26 -2.92 7.97
N SER A 142 -3.97 -1.66 7.62
CA SER A 142 -4.63 -0.50 8.21
C SER A 142 -6.14 -0.59 8.07
N ALA A 143 -6.63 -0.86 6.86
CA ALA A 143 -8.06 -0.97 6.59
C ALA A 143 -8.73 -2.10 7.34
N LEU A 144 -8.06 -3.25 7.41
CA LEU A 144 -8.65 -4.47 7.95
C LEU A 144 -8.62 -4.50 9.49
N PHE A 145 -7.51 -4.10 10.11
CA PHE A 145 -7.24 -4.45 11.51
C PHE A 145 -7.24 -3.28 12.49
N GLN A 146 -7.10 -2.03 12.03
CA GLN A 146 -7.19 -0.89 12.95
C GLN A 146 -8.61 -0.72 13.48
N SER A 147 -8.72 -0.39 14.76
CA SER A 147 -9.99 -0.27 15.49
C SER A 147 -10.91 0.85 14.97
N ASP A 148 -10.34 1.84 14.31
CA ASP A 148 -11.05 2.98 13.70
C ASP A 148 -11.41 2.77 12.22
N TYR A 149 -11.20 1.54 11.71
CA TYR A 149 -11.62 1.06 10.38
C TYR A 149 -12.49 -0.21 10.52
N LEU A 150 -12.15 -1.29 9.83
CA LEU A 150 -12.97 -2.51 9.84
C LEU A 150 -12.84 -3.33 11.14
N ALA A 151 -11.76 -3.15 11.88
CA ALA A 151 -11.49 -3.81 13.17
C ALA A 151 -11.65 -5.34 13.12
N LEU A 152 -11.22 -5.98 12.04
CA LEU A 152 -11.29 -7.42 11.87
C LEU A 152 -10.33 -8.15 12.81
N HIS A 153 -10.55 -9.45 13.00
CA HIS A 153 -9.63 -10.29 13.77
C HIS A 153 -8.25 -10.37 13.09
N ALA A 154 -7.21 -10.50 13.88
CA ALA A 154 -5.84 -10.63 13.39
C ALA A 154 -5.67 -11.87 12.49
N PRO A 155 -4.80 -11.82 11.46
CA PRO A 155 -4.49 -12.99 10.65
C PRO A 155 -3.68 -14.00 11.46
N SER A 156 -3.85 -15.29 11.18
CA SER A 156 -3.15 -16.36 11.87
C SER A 156 -2.83 -17.53 10.95
N ALA A 157 -1.95 -18.43 11.42
CA ALA A 157 -1.59 -19.64 10.68
C ALA A 157 -2.77 -20.62 10.55
N ARG A 158 -3.71 -20.58 11.50
CA ARG A 158 -4.92 -21.43 11.57
C ARG A 158 -6.09 -20.55 11.95
N ALA A 159 -6.58 -19.76 11.01
CA ALA A 159 -7.72 -18.91 11.26
C ALA A 159 -9.01 -19.74 11.36
N GLU A 160 -9.79 -19.46 12.39
CA GLU A 160 -11.16 -19.97 12.51
C GLU A 160 -12.05 -19.22 11.51
N ALA A 161 -12.97 -19.94 10.87
CA ALA A 161 -13.97 -19.35 9.98
C ALA A 161 -14.85 -18.35 10.76
N ARG A 162 -14.93 -17.11 10.29
CA ARG A 162 -15.71 -16.05 10.96
C ARG A 162 -17.18 -16.02 10.53
N GLY A 163 -17.54 -16.75 9.47
CA GLY A 163 -18.90 -16.73 8.92
C GLY A 163 -19.30 -15.37 8.33
N GLN A 164 -18.32 -14.50 8.05
CA GLN A 164 -18.51 -13.17 7.50
C GLN A 164 -17.74 -12.99 6.19
N THR A 165 -18.25 -12.14 5.32
CA THR A 165 -17.68 -11.91 3.97
C THR A 165 -17.18 -10.47 3.83
N LEU A 166 -15.91 -10.30 3.47
CA LEU A 166 -15.33 -9.01 3.12
C LEU A 166 -15.50 -8.74 1.62
N LEU A 167 -15.88 -7.51 1.27
CA LEU A 167 -15.84 -7.03 -0.11
C LEU A 167 -14.51 -6.32 -0.38
N VAL A 168 -13.75 -6.79 -1.38
CA VAL A 168 -12.51 -6.14 -1.84
C VAL A 168 -12.74 -5.62 -3.27
N TRP A 169 -13.07 -4.33 -3.41
CA TRP A 169 -13.20 -3.70 -4.72
C TRP A 169 -11.84 -3.27 -5.24
N GLY A 170 -11.43 -3.79 -6.40
CA GLY A 170 -10.09 -3.59 -6.96
C GLY A 170 -9.07 -4.62 -6.44
N GLY A 171 -9.49 -5.88 -6.32
CA GLY A 171 -8.71 -6.98 -5.75
C GLY A 171 -7.35 -7.23 -6.41
N SER A 172 -7.20 -6.98 -7.73
CA SER A 172 -5.93 -7.19 -8.44
C SER A 172 -4.90 -6.06 -8.31
N THR A 173 -5.21 -5.01 -7.55
CA THR A 173 -4.25 -3.94 -7.21
C THR A 173 -3.27 -4.41 -6.12
N SER A 174 -2.18 -3.66 -5.90
CA SER A 174 -1.23 -3.97 -4.82
C SER A 174 -1.90 -4.03 -3.44
N VAL A 175 -2.77 -3.08 -3.11
CA VAL A 175 -3.54 -3.11 -1.86
C VAL A 175 -4.53 -4.27 -1.87
N GLY A 176 -5.22 -4.49 -3.00
CA GLY A 176 -6.26 -5.52 -3.12
C GLY A 176 -5.74 -6.94 -2.97
N THR A 177 -4.61 -7.28 -3.60
CA THR A 177 -3.99 -8.61 -3.46
C THR A 177 -3.57 -8.91 -2.02
N ASN A 178 -3.09 -7.90 -1.30
CA ASN A 178 -2.78 -8.03 0.13
C ASN A 178 -4.06 -8.12 0.97
N ALA A 179 -5.09 -7.31 0.67
CA ALA A 179 -6.35 -7.33 1.40
C ALA A 179 -7.06 -8.69 1.30
N VAL A 180 -7.09 -9.30 0.10
CA VAL A 180 -7.65 -10.65 -0.11
C VAL A 180 -6.93 -11.65 0.78
N GLN A 181 -5.59 -11.72 0.72
CA GLN A 181 -4.80 -12.69 1.47
C GLN A 181 -4.89 -12.50 2.98
N LEU A 182 -4.83 -11.24 3.46
CA LEU A 182 -4.95 -10.94 4.88
C LEU A 182 -6.32 -11.30 5.44
N ALA A 183 -7.39 -11.02 4.69
CA ALA A 183 -8.75 -11.37 5.11
C ALA A 183 -8.96 -12.88 5.18
N VAL A 184 -8.47 -13.63 4.18
CA VAL A 184 -8.48 -15.09 4.19
C VAL A 184 -7.69 -15.65 5.37
N ALA A 185 -6.47 -15.12 5.62
CA ALA A 185 -5.65 -15.49 6.77
C ALA A 185 -6.28 -15.13 8.13
N ALA A 186 -7.24 -14.22 8.15
CA ALA A 186 -8.03 -13.86 9.33
C ALA A 186 -9.36 -14.63 9.46
N GLY A 187 -9.66 -15.54 8.52
CA GLY A 187 -10.82 -16.43 8.55
C GLY A 187 -12.10 -15.86 7.91
N TYR A 188 -11.99 -14.84 7.07
CA TYR A 188 -13.10 -14.24 6.36
C TYR A 188 -13.21 -14.78 4.93
N ASP A 189 -14.45 -15.01 4.48
CA ASP A 189 -14.72 -15.16 3.05
C ASP A 189 -14.45 -13.84 2.33
N VAL A 190 -14.02 -13.91 1.07
CA VAL A 190 -13.72 -12.71 0.28
C VAL A 190 -14.46 -12.72 -1.04
N ILE A 191 -15.25 -11.67 -1.28
CA ILE A 191 -15.74 -11.32 -2.61
C ILE A 191 -14.83 -10.22 -3.16
N ALA A 192 -14.24 -10.44 -4.33
CA ALA A 192 -13.36 -9.45 -4.96
C ALA A 192 -13.94 -8.94 -6.29
N THR A 193 -13.55 -7.72 -6.69
CA THR A 193 -13.73 -7.28 -8.07
C THR A 193 -12.40 -7.11 -8.77
N ALA A 194 -12.33 -7.52 -10.03
CA ALA A 194 -11.13 -7.40 -10.87
C ALA A 194 -11.52 -7.38 -12.35
N SER A 195 -10.59 -7.10 -13.26
CA SER A 195 -10.78 -7.38 -14.67
C SER A 195 -10.80 -8.89 -14.93
N PRO A 196 -11.55 -9.41 -15.90
CA PRO A 196 -11.73 -10.86 -16.13
C PRO A 196 -10.42 -11.65 -16.25
N HIS A 197 -9.40 -11.09 -16.92
CA HIS A 197 -8.09 -11.73 -17.05
C HIS A 197 -7.34 -11.91 -15.72
N ASN A 198 -7.78 -11.25 -14.64
CA ASN A 198 -7.21 -11.39 -13.28
C ASN A 198 -8.05 -12.29 -12.35
N PHE A 199 -9.15 -12.87 -12.82
CA PHE A 199 -10.04 -13.71 -12.00
C PHE A 199 -9.31 -14.94 -11.41
N ALA A 200 -8.48 -15.59 -12.24
CA ALA A 200 -7.68 -16.73 -11.78
C ALA A 200 -6.75 -16.34 -10.63
N LEU A 201 -6.05 -15.19 -10.75
CA LEU A 201 -5.20 -14.67 -9.68
C LEU A 201 -6.00 -14.45 -8.39
N MET A 202 -7.18 -13.82 -8.47
CA MET A 202 -8.00 -13.56 -7.27
C MET A 202 -8.42 -14.86 -6.57
N ARG A 203 -8.83 -15.87 -7.34
CA ARG A 203 -9.17 -17.18 -6.78
C ARG A 203 -7.97 -17.88 -6.15
N THR A 204 -6.79 -17.81 -6.79
CA THR A 204 -5.54 -18.35 -6.24
C THR A 204 -5.16 -17.67 -4.91
N LEU A 205 -5.43 -16.37 -4.77
CA LEU A 205 -5.20 -15.63 -3.52
C LEU A 205 -6.28 -15.88 -2.45
N GLY A 206 -7.34 -16.65 -2.78
CA GLY A 206 -8.35 -17.10 -1.83
C GLY A 206 -9.70 -16.39 -1.91
N ALA A 207 -9.95 -15.56 -2.94
CA ALA A 207 -11.28 -15.00 -3.15
C ALA A 207 -12.31 -16.08 -3.49
N THR A 208 -13.43 -16.14 -2.75
CA THR A 208 -14.52 -17.11 -2.93
C THR A 208 -15.38 -16.78 -4.14
N ALA A 209 -15.50 -15.50 -4.49
CA ALA A 209 -16.17 -15.03 -5.71
C ALA A 209 -15.45 -13.81 -6.29
N VAL A 210 -15.49 -13.69 -7.63
CA VAL A 210 -14.85 -12.58 -8.34
C VAL A 210 -15.78 -12.05 -9.41
N PHE A 211 -15.96 -10.73 -9.46
CA PHE A 211 -16.84 -10.03 -10.41
C PHE A 211 -16.06 -9.02 -11.24
N ASP A 212 -16.49 -8.77 -12.48
CA ASP A 212 -15.94 -7.68 -13.29
C ASP A 212 -16.52 -6.33 -12.83
N TYR A 213 -15.68 -5.44 -12.31
CA TYR A 213 -16.09 -4.13 -11.86
C TYR A 213 -16.64 -3.21 -12.96
N ARG A 214 -16.46 -3.59 -14.24
CA ARG A 214 -16.97 -2.84 -15.41
C ARG A 214 -18.37 -3.29 -15.83
N ASP A 215 -18.83 -4.43 -15.33
CA ASP A 215 -20.16 -4.91 -15.62
C ASP A 215 -21.20 -3.93 -15.06
N PRO A 216 -22.13 -3.41 -15.86
CA PRO A 216 -23.19 -2.54 -15.36
C PRO A 216 -24.05 -3.18 -14.26
N GLY A 217 -24.17 -4.50 -14.24
CA GLY A 217 -24.91 -5.28 -13.24
C GLY A 217 -24.12 -5.61 -11.97
N VAL A 218 -22.83 -5.31 -11.90
CA VAL A 218 -21.93 -5.78 -10.82
C VAL A 218 -22.44 -5.50 -9.41
N VAL A 219 -23.06 -4.33 -9.18
CA VAL A 219 -23.61 -3.99 -7.85
C VAL A 219 -24.73 -4.96 -7.48
N HIS A 220 -25.65 -5.24 -8.40
CA HIS A 220 -26.75 -6.20 -8.21
C HIS A 220 -26.22 -7.62 -7.95
N ASP A 221 -25.21 -8.04 -8.70
CA ASP A 221 -24.64 -9.38 -8.62
C ASP A 221 -23.90 -9.60 -7.30
N VAL A 222 -23.10 -8.60 -6.86
CA VAL A 222 -22.44 -8.65 -5.55
C VAL A 222 -23.44 -8.62 -4.40
N VAL A 223 -24.50 -7.80 -4.46
CA VAL A 223 -25.59 -7.80 -3.47
C VAL A 223 -26.25 -9.18 -3.44
N SER A 224 -26.50 -9.79 -4.58
CA SER A 224 -27.08 -11.13 -4.69
C SER A 224 -26.16 -12.21 -4.08
N ALA A 225 -24.84 -12.11 -4.30
CA ALA A 225 -23.85 -13.01 -3.70
C ALA A 225 -23.72 -12.82 -2.18
N LEU A 226 -24.09 -11.66 -1.64
CA LEU A 226 -24.10 -11.39 -0.20
C LEU A 226 -25.44 -11.77 0.49
N ARG A 227 -26.46 -12.20 -0.26
CA ARG A 227 -27.74 -12.66 0.34
C ARG A 227 -27.53 -13.85 1.27
N GLY A 228 -28.02 -13.75 2.48
CA GLY A 228 -27.85 -14.77 3.52
C GLY A 228 -26.46 -14.80 4.15
N ARG A 229 -25.57 -13.89 3.79
CA ARG A 229 -24.25 -13.71 4.40
C ARG A 229 -24.20 -12.42 5.20
N THR A 230 -23.30 -12.38 6.19
CA THR A 230 -23.02 -11.17 6.96
C THR A 230 -21.78 -10.47 6.38
N ALA A 231 -21.91 -9.24 5.91
CA ALA A 231 -20.79 -8.46 5.41
C ALA A 231 -19.86 -8.05 6.57
N ALA A 232 -18.56 -8.26 6.41
CA ALA A 232 -17.51 -7.77 7.32
C ALA A 232 -17.13 -6.30 7.03
N GLY A 233 -17.68 -5.72 5.95
CA GLY A 233 -17.38 -4.39 5.43
C GLY A 233 -16.76 -4.45 4.05
N ALA A 234 -16.17 -3.33 3.60
CA ALA A 234 -15.53 -3.26 2.28
C ALA A 234 -14.24 -2.45 2.30
N ILE A 235 -13.30 -2.83 1.41
CA ILE A 235 -12.19 -2.00 0.98
C ILE A 235 -12.45 -1.53 -0.45
N ALA A 236 -12.39 -0.21 -0.67
CA ALA A 236 -12.60 0.42 -1.97
C ALA A 236 -11.28 0.95 -2.53
N ILE A 237 -10.81 0.36 -3.64
CA ILE A 237 -9.53 0.65 -4.25
C ILE A 237 -9.73 1.02 -5.72
N GLY A 238 -9.15 2.13 -6.13
CA GLY A 238 -9.27 2.68 -7.47
C GLY A 238 -10.30 3.80 -7.59
N PRO A 239 -10.20 4.63 -8.64
CA PRO A 239 -11.12 5.73 -8.88
C PRO A 239 -12.57 5.27 -8.98
N GLY A 240 -13.50 5.93 -8.29
CA GLY A 240 -14.93 5.63 -8.32
C GLY A 240 -15.37 4.40 -7.52
N SER A 241 -14.46 3.64 -6.91
CA SER A 241 -14.74 2.38 -6.19
C SER A 241 -15.63 2.54 -4.95
N ALA A 242 -15.57 3.68 -4.28
CA ALA A 242 -16.30 3.90 -3.04
C ALA A 242 -17.82 3.90 -3.25
N SER A 243 -18.32 4.46 -4.35
CA SER A 243 -19.76 4.56 -4.64
C SER A 243 -20.46 3.19 -4.72
N PRO A 244 -19.99 2.22 -5.54
CA PRO A 244 -20.60 0.90 -5.57
C PRO A 244 -20.44 0.15 -4.25
N CYS A 245 -19.31 0.29 -3.52
CA CYS A 245 -19.17 -0.32 -2.21
C CYS A 245 -20.21 0.21 -1.20
N ILE A 246 -20.47 1.51 -1.21
CA ILE A 246 -21.52 2.13 -0.36
C ILE A 246 -22.90 1.57 -0.70
N ASP A 247 -23.27 1.45 -1.98
CA ASP A 247 -24.56 0.93 -2.39
C ASP A 247 -24.73 -0.55 -2.01
N ILE A 248 -23.68 -1.37 -2.23
CA ILE A 248 -23.66 -2.78 -1.89
C ILE A 248 -23.86 -2.97 -0.38
N LEU A 249 -23.07 -2.29 0.46
CA LEU A 249 -23.18 -2.43 1.91
C LEU A 249 -24.49 -1.83 2.45
N GLY A 250 -25.02 -0.78 1.83
CA GLY A 250 -26.34 -0.22 2.16
C GLY A 250 -27.48 -1.22 1.94
N ALA A 251 -27.35 -2.09 0.95
CA ALA A 251 -28.29 -3.16 0.61
C ALA A 251 -28.02 -4.51 1.30
N SER A 252 -26.91 -4.62 2.07
CA SER A 252 -26.47 -5.86 2.69
C SER A 252 -26.65 -5.83 4.22
N GLN A 253 -26.61 -7.04 4.84
CA GLN A 253 -26.56 -7.17 6.30
C GLN A 253 -25.12 -7.18 6.80
N GLY A 254 -24.89 -6.69 8.02
CA GLY A 254 -23.59 -6.70 8.67
C GLY A 254 -22.93 -5.33 8.82
N ASN A 255 -21.61 -5.28 8.75
CA ASN A 255 -20.82 -4.05 8.92
C ASN A 255 -20.95 -3.13 7.71
N ARG A 256 -21.44 -1.92 7.95
CA ARG A 256 -21.65 -0.89 6.93
C ARG A 256 -20.49 0.11 6.89
N PHE A 257 -19.26 -0.39 6.86
CA PHE A 257 -18.06 0.43 6.80
C PHE A 257 -17.29 0.18 5.49
N VAL A 258 -16.95 1.26 4.77
CA VAL A 258 -16.12 1.26 3.58
C VAL A 258 -14.78 1.95 3.89
N ALA A 259 -13.70 1.20 3.91
CA ALA A 259 -12.34 1.72 3.99
C ALA A 259 -11.85 2.09 2.58
N MET A 260 -11.58 3.37 2.33
CA MET A 260 -11.22 3.87 1.00
C MET A 260 -9.70 4.00 0.86
N ALA A 261 -9.09 3.27 -0.07
CA ALA A 261 -7.67 3.39 -0.39
C ALA A 261 -7.37 4.44 -1.49
N THR A 262 -8.43 4.94 -2.14
CA THR A 262 -8.30 5.94 -3.20
C THR A 262 -9.24 7.12 -2.90
N PRO A 263 -8.75 8.36 -3.02
CA PRO A 263 -9.57 9.54 -2.78
C PRO A 263 -10.69 9.69 -3.83
N ALA A 264 -11.67 10.54 -3.51
CA ALA A 264 -12.85 10.78 -4.37
C ALA A 264 -12.52 11.29 -5.78
N ALA A 265 -11.35 11.93 -5.95
CA ALA A 265 -10.84 12.35 -7.26
C ALA A 265 -9.32 12.13 -7.32
N SER A 266 -8.81 11.89 -8.55
CA SER A 266 -7.38 11.66 -8.77
C SER A 266 -6.62 12.97 -8.94
N PHE A 267 -5.40 13.02 -8.41
CA PHE A 267 -4.39 14.05 -8.67
C PHE A 267 -3.45 13.69 -9.83
N ASP A 268 -3.70 12.62 -10.58
CA ASP A 268 -2.81 12.13 -11.63
C ASP A 268 -2.57 13.13 -12.76
N GLN A 269 -3.50 14.05 -12.98
CA GLN A 269 -3.38 15.11 -13.99
C GLN A 269 -2.69 16.37 -13.48
N VAL A 270 -2.35 16.43 -12.17
CA VAL A 270 -1.62 17.58 -11.60
C VAL A 270 -0.17 17.55 -12.08
N ARG A 271 0.30 18.68 -12.58
CA ARG A 271 1.66 18.86 -13.09
C ARG A 271 2.57 19.42 -12.01
N ALA A 272 3.81 18.93 -11.90
CA ALA A 272 4.78 19.43 -10.92
C ALA A 272 5.36 20.81 -11.28
N GLY A 273 5.49 21.14 -12.57
CA GLY A 273 6.14 22.34 -13.07
C GLY A 273 5.19 23.47 -13.50
N ARG A 274 5.54 24.14 -14.62
CA ARG A 274 4.72 25.22 -15.19
C ARG A 274 3.28 24.77 -15.41
N GLY A 275 2.29 25.59 -14.99
CA GLY A 275 0.87 25.24 -15.07
C GLY A 275 0.34 24.45 -13.87
N HIS A 276 1.13 24.26 -12.82
CA HIS A 276 0.72 23.55 -11.59
C HIS A 276 -0.63 24.06 -11.05
N ARG A 277 -0.77 25.36 -10.79
CA ARG A 277 -2.03 25.95 -10.28
C ARG A 277 -3.22 25.72 -11.22
N ARG A 278 -3.01 25.78 -12.54
CA ARG A 278 -4.07 25.55 -13.55
C ARG A 278 -4.55 24.08 -13.54
N SER A 279 -3.68 23.13 -13.20
CA SER A 279 -4.07 21.73 -13.08
C SER A 279 -4.54 21.35 -11.67
N LEU A 280 -4.05 22.03 -10.63
CA LEU A 280 -4.36 21.75 -9.24
C LEU A 280 -5.76 22.24 -8.83
N VAL A 281 -6.13 23.49 -9.19
CA VAL A 281 -7.44 24.07 -8.80
C VAL A 281 -8.61 23.20 -9.27
N PRO A 282 -8.70 22.75 -10.54
CA PRO A 282 -9.75 21.84 -10.96
C PRO A 282 -9.72 20.49 -10.22
N ALA A 283 -8.53 19.98 -9.85
CA ALA A 283 -8.40 18.74 -9.09
C ALA A 283 -8.98 18.90 -7.67
N ILE A 284 -8.68 20.01 -6.99
CA ILE A 284 -9.24 20.32 -5.66
C ILE A 284 -10.77 20.47 -5.72
N VAL A 285 -11.29 21.20 -6.72
CA VAL A 285 -12.75 21.37 -6.89
C VAL A 285 -13.43 20.02 -7.11
N ARG A 286 -12.88 19.16 -7.99
CA ARG A 286 -13.40 17.81 -8.21
C ARG A 286 -13.33 16.96 -6.95
N MET A 287 -12.23 17.07 -6.18
CA MET A 287 -12.09 16.37 -4.91
C MET A 287 -13.18 16.81 -3.92
N ALA A 288 -13.39 18.10 -3.73
CA ALA A 288 -14.42 18.63 -2.83
C ALA A 288 -15.81 18.17 -3.26
N ALA A 289 -16.16 18.34 -4.54
CA ALA A 289 -17.46 17.92 -5.07
C ALA A 289 -17.67 16.40 -4.94
N GLY A 290 -16.65 15.61 -5.25
CA GLY A 290 -16.67 14.16 -5.10
C GLY A 290 -16.84 13.74 -3.64
N SER A 291 -16.15 14.39 -2.72
CA SER A 291 -16.25 14.11 -1.29
C SER A 291 -17.64 14.42 -0.74
N VAL A 292 -18.25 15.55 -1.14
CA VAL A 292 -19.65 15.89 -0.78
C VAL A 292 -20.62 14.86 -1.34
N SER A 293 -20.50 14.50 -2.61
CA SER A 293 -21.34 13.49 -3.24
C SER A 293 -21.25 12.14 -2.52
N LEU A 294 -20.04 11.69 -2.20
CA LEU A 294 -19.81 10.45 -1.44
C LEU A 294 -20.41 10.51 -0.03
N ALA A 295 -20.24 11.64 0.67
CA ALA A 295 -20.80 11.82 2.01
C ALA A 295 -22.34 11.75 2.01
N LEU A 296 -22.98 12.39 1.04
CA LEU A 296 -24.44 12.31 0.87
C LEU A 296 -24.91 10.89 0.55
N ARG A 297 -24.20 10.18 -0.35
CA ARG A 297 -24.48 8.78 -0.68
C ARG A 297 -24.32 7.87 0.54
N ALA A 298 -23.24 8.02 1.28
CA ALA A 298 -22.94 7.26 2.49
C ALA A 298 -24.02 7.47 3.56
N ARG A 299 -24.41 8.74 3.79
CA ARG A 299 -25.50 9.07 4.72
C ARG A 299 -26.84 8.45 4.32
N ARG A 300 -27.21 8.53 3.02
CA ARG A 300 -28.45 7.95 2.50
C ARG A 300 -28.51 6.44 2.70
N ASN A 301 -27.37 5.75 2.49
CA ASN A 301 -27.25 4.30 2.64
C ASN A 301 -26.94 3.86 4.08
N LYS A 302 -26.77 4.79 5.03
CA LYS A 302 -26.37 4.52 6.42
C LYS A 302 -25.03 3.75 6.50
N VAL A 303 -24.06 4.13 5.65
CA VAL A 303 -22.73 3.55 5.53
C VAL A 303 -21.71 4.57 6.01
N VAL A 304 -20.69 4.13 6.74
CA VAL A 304 -19.51 4.95 7.06
C VAL A 304 -18.49 4.75 5.94
N ALA A 305 -17.94 5.83 5.40
CA ALA A 305 -16.86 5.76 4.42
C ALA A 305 -15.70 6.62 4.90
N LYS A 306 -14.49 6.00 5.05
CA LYS A 306 -13.32 6.66 5.62
C LYS A 306 -12.08 6.36 4.79
N MET A 307 -11.26 7.41 4.56
CA MET A 307 -9.99 7.28 3.84
C MET A 307 -8.95 6.56 4.69
N ILE A 308 -8.24 5.59 4.10
CA ILE A 308 -7.14 4.88 4.74
C ILE A 308 -5.87 5.73 4.66
N TRP A 309 -5.07 5.66 5.73
CA TRP A 309 -3.73 6.19 5.76
C TRP A 309 -2.76 5.10 6.22
N GLY A 310 -2.08 4.45 5.27
CA GLY A 310 -1.29 3.24 5.52
C GLY A 310 -0.08 3.44 6.43
N SER A 311 0.48 4.66 6.50
CA SER A 311 1.63 4.95 7.37
C SER A 311 1.28 5.00 8.86
N THR A 312 0.00 4.98 9.24
CA THR A 312 -0.40 4.91 10.67
C THR A 312 0.10 3.65 11.37
N LEU A 313 0.44 2.59 10.61
CA LEU A 313 1.05 1.37 11.13
C LEU A 313 2.41 1.60 11.81
N VAL A 314 3.11 2.64 11.42
CA VAL A 314 4.40 3.05 12.02
C VAL A 314 4.28 3.29 13.53
N SER A 315 3.10 3.69 14.01
CA SER A 315 2.89 4.12 15.40
C SER A 315 1.84 3.32 16.16
N ASN A 316 1.40 2.15 15.65
CA ASN A 316 0.38 1.34 16.32
C ASN A 316 0.69 -0.16 16.31
N ALA A 317 -0.09 -0.94 17.06
CA ALA A 317 0.14 -2.37 17.24
C ALA A 317 -0.08 -3.23 15.98
N VAL A 318 -0.73 -2.69 14.94
CA VAL A 318 -0.98 -3.43 13.69
C VAL A 318 0.32 -3.60 12.88
N GLY A 319 1.23 -2.62 12.95
CA GLY A 319 2.54 -2.71 12.29
C GLY A 319 3.32 -3.96 12.71
N PRO A 320 3.71 -4.07 13.99
CA PRO A 320 4.41 -5.27 14.47
C PRO A 320 3.58 -6.55 14.29
N MET A 321 2.27 -6.55 14.54
CA MET A 321 1.41 -7.72 14.30
C MET A 321 1.57 -8.28 12.88
N ILE A 322 1.70 -7.41 11.87
CA ILE A 322 1.86 -7.83 10.47
C ILE A 322 3.32 -8.13 10.13
N PHE A 323 4.24 -7.19 10.34
CA PHE A 323 5.62 -7.31 9.86
C PHE A 323 6.51 -8.19 10.74
N GLN A 324 6.19 -8.33 12.03
CA GLN A 324 6.95 -9.17 12.94
C GLN A 324 6.32 -10.55 13.15
N ASP A 325 5.01 -10.58 13.45
CA ASP A 325 4.38 -11.80 13.96
C ASP A 325 3.82 -12.66 12.81
N PHE A 326 3.14 -12.05 11.83
CA PHE A 326 2.45 -12.80 10.78
C PHE A 326 3.30 -13.06 9.53
N LEU A 327 3.86 -12.00 8.91
CA LEU A 327 4.44 -12.06 7.57
C LEU A 327 5.64 -13.02 7.47
N PRO A 328 6.60 -13.06 8.43
CA PRO A 328 7.78 -13.91 8.32
C PRO A 328 7.43 -15.38 8.14
N SER A 329 6.58 -15.90 9.03
CA SER A 329 6.16 -17.29 9.00
C SER A 329 5.26 -17.60 7.79
N ALA A 330 4.41 -16.66 7.40
CA ALA A 330 3.49 -16.84 6.28
C ALA A 330 4.24 -16.89 4.93
N LEU A 331 5.28 -16.06 4.73
CA LEU A 331 6.16 -16.13 3.57
C LEU A 331 7.00 -17.41 3.55
N ALA A 332 7.63 -17.75 4.67
CA ALA A 332 8.49 -18.94 4.76
C ALA A 332 7.74 -20.25 4.49
N GLN A 333 6.45 -20.30 4.84
CA GLN A 333 5.58 -21.47 4.65
C GLN A 333 4.78 -21.42 3.34
N GLY A 334 4.99 -20.42 2.50
CA GLY A 334 4.23 -20.24 1.24
C GLY A 334 2.73 -20.00 1.42
N ARG A 335 2.29 -19.60 2.62
CA ARG A 335 0.90 -19.25 2.94
C ARG A 335 0.53 -17.82 2.56
N TYR A 336 1.52 -17.01 2.21
CA TYR A 336 1.37 -15.65 1.74
C TYR A 336 2.23 -15.44 0.49
N ALA A 337 1.63 -15.02 -0.60
CA ALA A 337 2.32 -14.77 -1.85
C ALA A 337 2.71 -13.30 -1.99
N ALA A 338 3.90 -13.03 -2.48
CA ALA A 338 4.30 -11.70 -2.92
C ALA A 338 3.52 -11.33 -4.19
N ALA A 339 2.47 -10.54 -4.03
CA ALA A 339 1.55 -10.14 -5.09
C ALA A 339 1.21 -8.63 -4.97
N PRO A 340 0.95 -7.98 -6.13
CA PRO A 340 0.94 -8.50 -7.49
C PRO A 340 2.35 -8.80 -8.01
N ARG A 341 2.47 -9.42 -9.18
CA ARG A 341 3.74 -9.79 -9.81
C ARG A 341 4.68 -8.59 -9.93
N ALA A 342 5.96 -8.78 -9.58
CA ALA A 342 7.01 -7.81 -9.83
C ALA A 342 7.29 -7.69 -11.34
N GLU A 343 7.49 -6.48 -11.82
CA GLU A 343 8.00 -6.18 -13.16
C GLU A 343 9.19 -5.23 -13.05
N ILE A 344 10.37 -5.72 -13.44
CA ILE A 344 11.61 -4.96 -13.36
C ILE A 344 11.64 -3.95 -14.50
N VAL A 345 11.66 -2.65 -14.17
CA VAL A 345 11.69 -1.55 -15.15
C VAL A 345 13.11 -1.19 -15.55
N GLY A 346 14.08 -1.39 -14.64
CA GLY A 346 15.47 -1.06 -14.89
C GLY A 346 16.35 -1.26 -13.66
N THR A 347 17.60 -0.82 -13.78
CA THR A 347 18.61 -0.89 -12.72
C THR A 347 19.15 0.51 -12.41
N GLY A 348 19.43 0.76 -11.14
CA GLY A 348 19.91 2.04 -10.61
C GLY A 348 18.78 3.06 -10.37
N LEU A 349 19.02 3.95 -9.41
CA LEU A 349 18.02 4.92 -8.95
C LEU A 349 17.50 5.84 -10.07
N ALA A 350 18.31 6.07 -11.11
CA ALA A 350 17.92 6.86 -12.29
C ALA A 350 16.76 6.23 -13.10
N ALA A 351 16.45 4.95 -12.92
CA ALA A 351 15.31 4.29 -13.57
C ALA A 351 13.97 4.57 -12.87
N ILE A 352 13.98 5.04 -11.62
CA ILE A 352 12.76 5.25 -10.81
C ILE A 352 11.79 6.26 -11.45
N PRO A 353 12.22 7.44 -11.97
CA PRO A 353 11.31 8.36 -12.66
C PRO A 353 10.57 7.72 -13.85
N THR A 354 11.25 6.85 -14.60
CA THR A 354 10.62 6.09 -15.70
C THR A 354 9.58 5.11 -15.17
N ALA A 355 9.86 4.42 -14.05
CA ALA A 355 8.91 3.53 -13.40
C ALA A 355 7.67 4.28 -12.88
N LEU A 356 7.85 5.46 -12.27
CA LEU A 356 6.75 6.31 -11.81
C LEU A 356 5.87 6.80 -12.98
N GLU A 357 6.47 7.21 -14.10
CA GLU A 357 5.71 7.63 -15.27
C GLU A 357 4.94 6.45 -15.90
N ARG A 358 5.55 5.26 -15.94
CA ARG A 358 4.88 4.05 -16.42
C ARG A 358 3.72 3.65 -15.50
N GLN A 359 3.91 3.73 -14.18
CA GLN A 359 2.87 3.48 -13.18
C GLN A 359 1.67 4.44 -13.38
N ARG A 360 1.94 5.72 -13.68
CA ARG A 360 0.90 6.72 -13.99
C ARG A 360 0.02 6.35 -15.19
N ARG A 361 0.60 5.69 -16.20
CA ARG A 361 -0.14 5.22 -17.40
C ARG A 361 -1.03 4.02 -17.10
N GLY A 362 -0.88 3.44 -15.92
CA GLY A 362 -1.63 2.28 -15.45
C GLY A 362 -0.92 0.96 -15.71
N VAL A 363 -1.06 0.06 -14.75
CA VAL A 363 -0.59 -1.32 -14.80
C VAL A 363 -1.70 -2.24 -14.32
N SER A 364 -1.69 -3.51 -14.73
CA SER A 364 -2.70 -4.49 -14.33
C SER A 364 -2.04 -5.66 -13.62
N ALA A 365 -2.45 -5.92 -12.38
CA ALA A 365 -1.92 -6.98 -11.52
C ALA A 365 -0.38 -7.06 -11.53
N THR A 366 0.26 -5.90 -11.53
CA THR A 366 1.72 -5.77 -11.64
C THR A 366 2.20 -4.62 -10.76
N LYS A 367 3.34 -4.81 -10.11
CA LYS A 367 4.08 -3.79 -9.36
C LYS A 367 5.39 -3.50 -10.06
N LEU A 368 5.68 -2.24 -10.31
CA LEU A 368 6.90 -1.83 -10.98
C LEU A 368 8.05 -1.74 -9.97
N VAL A 369 9.14 -2.42 -10.28
CA VAL A 369 10.32 -2.59 -9.42
C VAL A 369 11.56 -2.10 -10.14
N VAL A 370 12.47 -1.50 -9.41
CA VAL A 370 13.79 -1.08 -9.86
C VAL A 370 14.84 -1.79 -9.00
N ARG A 371 15.84 -2.40 -9.64
CA ARG A 371 17.02 -2.93 -8.95
C ARG A 371 17.94 -1.78 -8.53
N VAL A 372 18.49 -1.85 -7.34
CA VAL A 372 19.40 -0.82 -6.80
C VAL A 372 20.81 -1.35 -6.68
#